data_1aa772b0f09eb67e540ff33d6f1b4ac8
#
_entry.id   1aa772b0f09eb67e540ff33d6f1b4ac8
#
_cell.length_a   1.000
_cell.length_b   1.000
_cell.length_c   1.000
_cell.angle_alpha   90.00
_cell.angle_beta   90.00
_cell.angle_gamma   90.00
#
_symmetry.space_group_name_H-M   'P 1'
#
loop_
_entity.id
_entity.type
_entity.pdbx_description
1 polymer ?
#
loop_
_entity_poly.entity_id
_entity_poly.type
_entity_poly.pdbx_seq_one_letter_code
_entity_poly.pdbx_strand_id
1 'polypeptide(L)'
;IREGKLSASWPLEQDELLARLQKSCDMTQLAADYNTLFVGAECSVPPYRSAWVEGATESEVRTFLSARGMPLAETPADHIGTLLLAASWLEDQSAEDESEALETLFADYILPWCGTFLGKVEAHATTPFWRTMAPLTRDAIGAMWDELEEETDA
;
A
#
# COMPACT_ATOMS: atom_id res chain seq x y z
N ILE A 1 14.93 3.28 6.21
CA ILE A 1 14.49 2.45 7.35
C ILE A 1 15.67 2.17 8.29
N ARG A 2 16.75 1.61 7.79
CA ARG A 2 17.93 1.24 8.58
C ARG A 2 18.50 2.42 9.39
N GLU A 3 18.49 3.61 8.83
CA GLU A 3 19.02 4.83 9.45
C GLU A 3 18.03 5.52 10.41
N GLY A 4 16.87 4.94 10.62
CA GLY A 4 15.85 5.49 11.51
C GLY A 4 15.08 6.70 11.00
N LYS A 5 15.26 7.08 9.75
CA LYS A 5 14.57 8.23 9.15
C LYS A 5 13.06 8.04 9.09
N LEU A 6 12.62 6.81 8.78
CA LEU A 6 11.20 6.49 8.75
C LEU A 6 10.58 6.61 10.13
N SER A 7 11.27 6.10 11.17
CA SER A 7 10.81 6.19 12.55
C SER A 7 10.61 7.63 13.01
N ALA A 8 11.52 8.53 12.61
CA ALA A 8 11.47 9.93 12.98
C ALA A 8 10.28 10.67 12.35
N SER A 9 9.83 10.23 11.16
CA SER A 9 8.73 10.87 10.42
C SER A 9 7.40 10.12 10.51
N TRP A 10 7.36 8.97 11.20
CA TRP A 10 6.17 8.13 11.24
C TRP A 10 5.06 8.77 12.08
N PRO A 11 3.83 8.94 11.53
CA PRO A 11 2.77 9.69 12.20
C PRO A 11 2.04 8.95 13.33
N LEU A 12 2.24 7.64 13.47
CA LEU A 12 1.56 6.82 14.47
C LEU A 12 2.54 6.43 15.59
N GLU A 13 2.00 6.19 16.78
CA GLU A 13 2.79 5.74 17.92
C GLU A 13 3.01 4.21 17.85
N GLN A 14 4.01 3.80 17.08
CA GLN A 14 4.34 2.40 16.85
C GLN A 14 5.84 2.14 17.01
N ASP A 15 6.44 2.70 18.05
CA ASP A 15 7.89 2.65 18.28
C ASP A 15 8.45 1.23 18.31
N GLU A 16 7.72 0.28 18.91
CA GLU A 16 8.16 -1.12 18.99
C GLU A 16 8.22 -1.78 17.62
N LEU A 17 7.19 -1.58 16.80
CA LEU A 17 7.15 -2.12 15.44
C LEU A 17 8.21 -1.47 14.55
N LEU A 18 8.40 -0.17 14.67
CA LEU A 18 9.42 0.56 13.92
C LEU A 18 10.83 0.11 14.31
N ALA A 19 11.07 -0.15 15.59
CA ALA A 19 12.35 -0.68 16.06
C ALA A 19 12.62 -2.07 15.50
N ARG A 20 11.62 -2.94 15.45
CA ARG A 20 11.74 -4.27 14.82
C ARG A 20 12.06 -4.16 13.35
N LEU A 21 11.38 -3.25 12.65
CA LEU A 21 11.62 -3.01 11.22
C LEU A 21 13.06 -2.57 10.99
N GLN A 22 13.55 -1.63 11.79
CA GLN A 22 14.91 -1.12 11.68
C GLN A 22 15.97 -2.20 11.93
N LYS A 23 15.74 -3.06 12.91
CA LYS A 23 16.66 -4.15 13.27
C LYS A 23 16.67 -5.29 12.25
N SER A 24 15.62 -5.43 11.44
CA SER A 24 15.47 -6.55 10.50
C SER A 24 15.88 -6.21 9.08
N CYS A 25 16.64 -5.13 8.85
CA CYS A 25 17.08 -4.71 7.52
C CYS A 25 18.30 -5.47 7.02
N ASP A 26 18.23 -6.81 6.93
CA ASP A 26 19.21 -7.61 6.21
C ASP A 26 18.76 -7.67 4.75
N MET A 27 19.46 -6.92 3.89
CA MET A 27 19.07 -6.73 2.49
C MET A 27 18.97 -8.05 1.71
N THR A 28 19.85 -9.00 2.00
CA THR A 28 19.83 -10.30 1.32
C THR A 28 18.58 -11.10 1.68
N GLN A 29 18.27 -11.18 2.97
CA GLN A 29 17.11 -11.94 3.45
C GLN A 29 15.79 -11.29 3.04
N LEU A 30 15.66 -9.98 3.18
CA LEU A 30 14.40 -9.31 2.84
C LEU A 30 14.15 -9.31 1.33
N ALA A 31 15.18 -9.26 0.50
CA ALA A 31 15.04 -9.34 -0.95
C ALA A 31 14.58 -10.74 -1.39
N ALA A 32 15.13 -11.79 -0.78
CA ALA A 32 14.73 -13.18 -1.06
C ALA A 32 13.27 -13.41 -0.65
N ASP A 33 12.87 -12.93 0.53
CA ASP A 33 11.49 -13.03 1.01
C ASP A 33 10.53 -12.23 0.11
N TYR A 34 10.93 -11.03 -0.28
CA TYR A 34 10.16 -10.20 -1.23
C TYR A 34 9.88 -10.94 -2.53
N ASN A 35 10.90 -11.57 -3.12
CA ASN A 35 10.74 -12.31 -4.36
C ASN A 35 9.76 -13.48 -4.20
N THR A 36 9.84 -14.23 -3.11
CA THR A 36 8.93 -15.34 -2.83
C THR A 36 7.49 -14.86 -2.60
N LEU A 37 7.33 -13.75 -1.90
CA LEU A 37 6.01 -13.20 -1.57
C LEU A 37 5.32 -12.59 -2.79
N PHE A 38 6.03 -11.78 -3.57
CA PHE A 38 5.39 -10.85 -4.50
C PHE A 38 5.76 -10.99 -5.97
N VAL A 39 6.82 -11.71 -6.30
CA VAL A 39 7.36 -11.72 -7.67
C VAL A 39 7.07 -13.03 -8.40
N GLY A 40 6.58 -12.90 -9.64
CA GLY A 40 6.32 -14.04 -10.52
C GLY A 40 4.93 -14.62 -10.36
N ALA A 41 4.60 -15.54 -11.28
CA ALA A 41 3.28 -16.17 -11.34
C ALA A 41 3.00 -17.11 -10.17
N GLU A 42 4.05 -17.60 -9.51
CA GLU A 42 3.95 -18.55 -8.39
C GLU A 42 4.19 -17.91 -7.02
N CYS A 43 4.17 -16.57 -6.95
CA CYS A 43 4.37 -15.88 -5.67
C CYS A 43 3.27 -16.20 -4.67
N SER A 44 3.62 -16.18 -3.39
CA SER A 44 2.69 -16.53 -2.30
C SER A 44 1.55 -15.53 -2.14
N VAL A 45 1.84 -14.24 -2.35
CA VAL A 45 0.89 -13.14 -2.10
C VAL A 45 0.96 -12.14 -3.26
N PRO A 46 0.19 -12.35 -4.33
CA PRO A 46 0.21 -11.41 -5.46
C PRO A 46 -0.15 -9.99 -5.03
N PRO A 47 0.66 -8.98 -5.39
CA PRO A 47 0.44 -7.61 -4.90
C PRO A 47 -0.49 -6.79 -5.79
N TYR A 48 -1.47 -7.43 -6.43
CA TYR A 48 -2.39 -6.81 -7.39
C TYR A 48 -3.84 -6.96 -6.96
N ARG A 49 -4.62 -5.88 -7.06
CA ARG A 49 -6.05 -5.90 -6.78
C ARG A 49 -6.79 -6.98 -7.57
N SER A 50 -6.43 -7.13 -8.85
CA SER A 50 -7.06 -8.12 -9.74
C SER A 50 -6.89 -9.57 -9.28
N ALA A 51 -5.90 -9.84 -8.43
CA ALA A 51 -5.69 -11.17 -7.85
C ALA A 51 -6.61 -11.45 -6.65
N TRP A 52 -7.19 -10.43 -6.03
CA TRP A 52 -7.96 -10.56 -4.78
C TRP A 52 -9.43 -10.19 -4.90
N VAL A 53 -9.79 -9.37 -5.88
CA VAL A 53 -11.17 -8.92 -6.10
C VAL A 53 -11.70 -9.58 -7.36
N GLU A 54 -12.77 -10.37 -7.24
CA GLU A 54 -13.39 -11.06 -8.37
C GLU A 54 -13.91 -10.06 -9.40
N GLY A 55 -13.58 -10.28 -10.66
CA GLY A 55 -13.98 -9.40 -11.76
C GLY A 55 -13.19 -8.12 -11.91
N ALA A 56 -12.24 -7.84 -11.00
CA ALA A 56 -11.41 -6.65 -11.08
C ALA A 56 -10.36 -6.77 -12.18
N THR A 57 -10.11 -5.66 -12.89
CA THR A 57 -9.09 -5.58 -13.94
C THR A 57 -8.11 -4.45 -13.68
N GLU A 58 -6.89 -4.61 -14.17
CA GLU A 58 -5.88 -3.55 -14.14
C GLU A 58 -6.35 -2.33 -14.92
N SER A 59 -7.07 -2.54 -16.02
CA SER A 59 -7.57 -1.47 -16.89
C SER A 59 -8.49 -0.50 -16.16
N GLU A 60 -9.29 -0.96 -15.21
CA GLU A 60 -10.16 -0.10 -14.40
C GLU A 60 -9.35 0.94 -13.63
N VAL A 61 -8.28 0.49 -12.98
CA VAL A 61 -7.40 1.36 -12.19
C VAL A 61 -6.66 2.32 -13.11
N ARG A 62 -6.12 1.83 -14.21
CA ARG A 62 -5.39 2.65 -15.19
C ARG A 62 -6.28 3.74 -15.76
N THR A 63 -7.52 3.42 -16.12
CA THR A 63 -8.48 4.40 -16.62
C THR A 63 -8.80 5.46 -15.57
N PHE A 64 -9.03 5.03 -14.33
CA PHE A 64 -9.30 5.95 -13.21
C PHE A 64 -8.17 6.94 -12.99
N LEU A 65 -6.93 6.46 -12.93
CA LEU A 65 -5.75 7.30 -12.68
C LEU A 65 -5.39 8.17 -13.88
N SER A 66 -5.49 7.65 -15.09
CA SER A 66 -5.21 8.40 -16.31
C SER A 66 -6.20 9.54 -16.52
N ALA A 67 -7.46 9.34 -16.16
CA ALA A 67 -8.49 10.37 -16.24
C ALA A 67 -8.17 11.58 -15.36
N ARG A 68 -7.36 11.37 -14.30
CA ARG A 68 -6.93 12.42 -13.39
C ARG A 68 -5.57 13.03 -13.74
N GLY A 69 -4.97 12.57 -14.85
CA GLY A 69 -3.70 13.08 -15.33
C GLY A 69 -2.45 12.48 -14.68
N MET A 70 -2.61 11.42 -13.89
CA MET A 70 -1.46 10.77 -13.27
C MET A 70 -0.62 10.04 -14.32
N PRO A 71 0.70 10.32 -14.42
CA PRO A 71 1.58 9.55 -15.29
C PRO A 71 1.74 8.12 -14.78
N LEU A 72 1.57 7.13 -15.67
CA LEU A 72 1.65 5.73 -15.33
C LEU A 72 2.72 5.04 -16.15
N ALA A 73 3.48 4.14 -15.51
CA ALA A 73 4.43 3.27 -16.18
C ALA A 73 3.69 2.14 -16.93
N GLU A 74 4.41 1.36 -17.71
CA GLU A 74 3.85 0.21 -18.43
C GLU A 74 3.52 -0.97 -17.52
N THR A 75 4.03 -0.95 -16.28
CA THR A 75 3.73 -1.97 -15.26
C THR A 75 2.26 -1.90 -14.84
N PRO A 76 1.67 -3.00 -14.32
CA PRO A 76 0.26 -2.99 -13.92
C PRO A 76 -0.07 -1.90 -12.90
N ALA A 77 -1.12 -1.14 -13.18
CA ALA A 77 -1.53 0.00 -12.36
C ALA A 77 -2.23 -0.42 -11.05
N ASP A 78 -2.68 -1.66 -10.93
CA ASP A 78 -3.36 -2.17 -9.74
C ASP A 78 -2.43 -2.79 -8.69
N HIS A 79 -1.12 -2.65 -8.87
CA HIS A 79 -0.13 -3.02 -7.85
C HIS A 79 -0.32 -2.16 -6.62
N ILE A 80 -0.21 -2.77 -5.41
CA ILE A 80 -0.39 -2.04 -4.15
C ILE A 80 0.53 -0.81 -4.05
N GLY A 81 1.77 -0.92 -4.51
CA GLY A 81 2.72 0.20 -4.52
C GLY A 81 2.25 1.34 -5.40
N THR A 82 1.70 1.03 -6.58
CA THR A 82 1.14 2.03 -7.49
C THR A 82 -0.08 2.72 -6.88
N LEU A 83 -0.95 1.96 -6.22
CA LEU A 83 -2.14 2.50 -5.56
C LEU A 83 -1.77 3.45 -4.41
N LEU A 84 -0.78 3.08 -3.60
CA LEU A 84 -0.30 3.94 -2.52
C LEU A 84 0.40 5.19 -3.05
N LEU A 85 1.17 5.05 -4.13
CA LEU A 85 1.78 6.20 -4.81
C LEU A 85 0.71 7.13 -5.40
N ALA A 86 -0.36 6.56 -5.94
CA ALA A 86 -1.50 7.31 -6.45
C ALA A 86 -2.18 8.11 -5.35
N ALA A 87 -2.32 7.55 -4.15
CA ALA A 87 -2.87 8.26 -3.01
C ALA A 87 -2.03 9.50 -2.67
N SER A 88 -0.70 9.35 -2.65
CA SER A 88 0.22 10.45 -2.41
C SER A 88 0.13 11.51 -3.52
N TRP A 89 0.08 11.05 -4.77
CA TRP A 89 -0.01 11.96 -5.93
C TRP A 89 -1.30 12.78 -5.90
N LEU A 90 -2.43 12.14 -5.60
CA LEU A 90 -3.72 12.82 -5.52
C LEU A 90 -3.75 13.82 -4.36
N GLU A 91 -3.15 13.47 -3.23
CA GLU A 91 -3.07 14.37 -2.08
C GLU A 91 -2.31 15.65 -2.37
N ASP A 92 -1.31 15.58 -3.26
CA ASP A 92 -0.52 16.75 -3.68
C ASP A 92 -1.24 17.64 -4.71
N GLN A 93 -2.33 17.18 -5.30
CA GLN A 93 -3.11 17.99 -6.26
C GLN A 93 -4.00 18.98 -5.49
N SER A 94 -4.21 20.14 -6.06
CA SER A 94 -5.04 21.19 -5.43
C SER A 94 -6.40 21.39 -6.13
N ALA A 95 -6.85 20.40 -6.91
CA ALA A 95 -8.14 20.44 -7.59
C ALA A 95 -9.31 20.23 -6.60
N GLU A 96 -10.46 20.81 -6.88
CA GLU A 96 -11.64 20.73 -5.99
C GLU A 96 -12.18 19.33 -5.79
N ASP A 97 -12.05 18.46 -6.78
CA ASP A 97 -12.53 17.05 -6.76
C ASP A 97 -11.48 16.05 -6.31
N GLU A 98 -10.37 16.53 -5.77
CA GLU A 98 -9.27 15.69 -5.28
C GLU A 98 -9.67 14.82 -4.08
N SER A 99 -10.41 15.39 -3.13
CA SER A 99 -10.90 14.65 -1.96
C SER A 99 -11.85 13.53 -2.37
N GLU A 100 -12.71 13.75 -3.36
CA GLU A 100 -13.61 12.75 -3.92
C GLU A 100 -12.82 11.64 -4.62
N ALA A 101 -11.78 12.02 -5.37
CA ALA A 101 -10.90 11.05 -6.05
C ALA A 101 -10.13 10.19 -5.04
N LEU A 102 -9.61 10.77 -3.97
CA LEU A 102 -8.95 10.04 -2.89
C LEU A 102 -9.91 9.08 -2.19
N GLU A 103 -11.12 9.54 -1.88
CA GLU A 103 -12.15 8.71 -1.26
C GLU A 103 -12.48 7.50 -2.14
N THR A 104 -12.66 7.72 -3.46
CA THR A 104 -12.91 6.64 -4.42
C THR A 104 -11.74 5.67 -4.48
N LEU A 105 -10.50 6.18 -4.53
CA LEU A 105 -9.31 5.35 -4.57
C LEU A 105 -9.23 4.42 -3.36
N PHE A 106 -9.44 4.95 -2.16
CA PHE A 106 -9.42 4.14 -0.94
C PHE A 106 -10.60 3.17 -0.87
N ALA A 107 -11.82 3.65 -1.07
CA ALA A 107 -13.02 2.85 -0.90
C ALA A 107 -13.17 1.73 -1.94
N ASP A 108 -12.83 2.02 -3.19
CA ASP A 108 -13.07 1.09 -4.31
C ASP A 108 -11.83 0.28 -4.71
N TYR A 109 -10.63 0.84 -4.57
CA TYR A 109 -9.41 0.23 -5.14
C TYR A 109 -8.38 -0.22 -4.12
N ILE A 110 -8.44 0.21 -2.88
CA ILE A 110 -7.49 -0.18 -1.83
C ILE A 110 -8.16 -1.01 -0.73
N LEU A 111 -9.15 -0.46 -0.04
CA LEU A 111 -9.76 -1.08 1.14
C LEU A 111 -10.41 -2.45 0.91
N PRO A 112 -11.07 -2.72 -0.24
CA PRO A 112 -11.74 -4.01 -0.43
C PRO A 112 -10.83 -5.22 -0.35
N TRP A 113 -9.52 -5.05 -0.58
CA TRP A 113 -8.59 -6.19 -0.61
C TRP A 113 -7.34 -6.02 0.24
N CYS A 114 -6.96 -4.79 0.63
CA CYS A 114 -5.68 -4.56 1.28
C CYS A 114 -5.54 -5.28 2.62
N GLY A 115 -6.62 -5.36 3.41
CA GLY A 115 -6.62 -6.06 4.70
C GLY A 115 -6.32 -7.54 4.56
N THR A 116 -6.97 -8.20 3.61
CA THR A 116 -6.73 -9.62 3.29
C THR A 116 -5.32 -9.82 2.75
N PHE A 117 -4.91 -8.97 1.81
CA PHE A 117 -3.56 -9.01 1.23
C PHE A 117 -2.47 -8.89 2.31
N LEU A 118 -2.57 -7.87 3.15
CA LEU A 118 -1.57 -7.63 4.20
C LEU A 118 -1.57 -8.72 5.27
N GLY A 119 -2.74 -9.28 5.58
CA GLY A 119 -2.84 -10.44 6.48
C GLY A 119 -2.12 -11.66 5.92
N LYS A 120 -2.20 -11.88 4.60
CA LYS A 120 -1.48 -12.96 3.94
C LYS A 120 0.03 -12.70 3.89
N VAL A 121 0.46 -11.46 3.71
CA VAL A 121 1.88 -11.09 3.81
C VAL A 121 2.42 -11.47 5.19
N GLU A 122 1.69 -11.08 6.23
CA GLU A 122 2.08 -11.38 7.61
C GLU A 122 2.17 -12.89 7.86
N ALA A 123 1.23 -13.67 7.31
CA ALA A 123 1.18 -15.12 7.48
C ALA A 123 2.27 -15.85 6.68
N HIS A 124 2.63 -15.39 5.50
CA HIS A 124 3.56 -16.08 4.60
C HIS A 124 5.00 -15.56 4.65
N ALA A 125 5.22 -14.36 5.17
CA ALA A 125 6.56 -13.78 5.27
C ALA A 125 7.46 -14.63 6.16
N THR A 126 8.70 -14.82 5.73
CA THR A 126 9.71 -15.58 6.48
C THR A 126 10.68 -14.69 7.24
N THR A 127 10.67 -13.38 6.96
CA THR A 127 11.53 -12.42 7.64
C THR A 127 10.73 -11.53 8.60
N PRO A 128 11.34 -11.10 9.71
CA PRO A 128 10.71 -10.12 10.61
C PRO A 128 10.39 -8.80 9.90
N PHE A 129 11.19 -8.42 8.89
CA PHE A 129 10.99 -7.19 8.12
C PHE A 129 9.59 -7.14 7.50
N TRP A 130 9.25 -8.15 6.69
CA TRP A 130 7.95 -8.16 5.99
C TRP A 130 6.79 -8.46 6.93
N ARG A 131 7.00 -9.27 7.98
CA ARG A 131 5.98 -9.50 9.01
C ARG A 131 5.63 -8.21 9.77
N THR A 132 6.61 -7.33 9.94
CA THR A 132 6.41 -6.05 10.64
C THR A 132 5.87 -4.99 9.69
N MET A 133 6.34 -4.98 8.43
CA MET A 133 5.88 -4.01 7.41
C MET A 133 4.37 -4.14 7.17
N ALA A 134 3.82 -5.36 7.16
CA ALA A 134 2.40 -5.58 6.88
C ALA A 134 1.46 -4.88 7.88
N PRO A 135 1.60 -5.08 9.22
CA PRO A 135 0.74 -4.36 10.16
C PRO A 135 0.99 -2.84 10.16
N LEU A 136 2.23 -2.39 9.96
CA LEU A 136 2.52 -0.97 9.84
C LEU A 136 1.77 -0.35 8.66
N THR A 137 1.79 -1.02 7.51
CA THR A 137 1.10 -0.57 6.31
C THR A 137 -0.41 -0.55 6.50
N ARG A 138 -0.96 -1.61 7.10
CA ARG A 138 -2.40 -1.71 7.38
C ARG A 138 -2.86 -0.57 8.28
N ASP A 139 -2.14 -0.31 9.35
CA ASP A 139 -2.50 0.75 10.30
C ASP A 139 -2.36 2.13 9.67
N ALA A 140 -1.35 2.34 8.83
CA ALA A 140 -1.17 3.60 8.09
C ALA A 140 -2.33 3.85 7.12
N ILE A 141 -2.74 2.83 6.36
CA ILE A 141 -3.88 2.93 5.43
C ILE A 141 -5.16 3.24 6.20
N GLY A 142 -5.40 2.54 7.31
CA GLY A 142 -6.56 2.79 8.17
C GLY A 142 -6.60 4.22 8.71
N ALA A 143 -5.47 4.74 9.14
CA ALA A 143 -5.36 6.10 9.65
C ALA A 143 -5.62 7.14 8.56
N MET A 144 -5.11 6.91 7.35
CA MET A 144 -5.37 7.80 6.21
C MET A 144 -6.85 7.82 5.83
N TRP A 145 -7.51 6.67 5.86
CA TRP A 145 -8.94 6.57 5.59
C TRP A 145 -9.78 7.30 6.63
N ASP A 146 -9.46 7.12 7.92
CA ASP A 146 -10.15 7.80 9.02
C ASP A 146 -10.04 9.32 8.90
N GLU A 147 -8.86 9.81 8.53
CA GLU A 147 -8.62 11.24 8.30
C GLU A 147 -9.46 11.78 7.14
N LEU A 148 -9.57 11.01 6.06
CA LEU A 148 -10.39 11.36 4.90
C LEU A 148 -11.88 11.42 5.25
N GLU A 149 -12.37 10.49 6.04
CA GLU A 149 -13.76 10.47 6.50
C GLU A 149 -14.07 11.69 7.37
N GLU A 150 -13.15 12.10 8.24
CA GLU A 150 -13.29 13.27 9.08
C GLU A 150 -13.38 14.55 8.25
N GLU A 151 -12.57 14.68 7.22
CA GLU A 151 -12.59 15.81 6.28
C GLU A 151 -13.91 15.90 5.51
N THR A 152 -14.45 14.76 5.11
CA THR A 152 -15.70 14.68 4.35
C THR A 152 -16.91 15.01 5.21
N ASP A 153 -16.88 14.63 6.48
CA ASP A 153 -17.97 14.87 7.44
C ASP A 153 -17.95 16.30 8.03
N ALA A 154 -16.89 17.04 7.80
CA ALA A 154 -16.77 18.42 8.29
C ALA A 154 -17.51 19.47 7.37
#